data_83dcd8f1f0ea32b2c0ea0981082cf9ea
#
_entry.id   83dcd8f1f0ea32b2c0ea0981082cf9ea
#
_cell.length_a   1.000
_cell.length_b   1.000
_cell.length_c   1.000
_cell.angle_alpha   90.00
_cell.angle_beta   90.00
_cell.angle_gamma   90.00
#
_symmetry.space_group_name_H-M   'P 1'
#
loop_
_entity.id
_entity.type
_entity.pdbx_description
1 polymer ?
#
loop_
_entity_poly.entity_id
_entity_poly.type
_entity_poly.pdbx_seq_one_letter_code
_entity_poly.pdbx_strand_id
1 'polypeptide(L)'
;MGKILLVILFLGFGTTFSQKIQKSDSLAIKSIDSLYREDQFYFGFTFNLLLNKPTGVDQSGLSGGLHMGFIRDMPINKRRNVAIGLGIGYSFNSYGQSLFIGEREGTDESIYSSLDGIDYDRNRFSTHIIEAPLEFRWRTSTPDNHKFYRVYTGVRVGYLYHFKSAFVDEFGTLNQTDLPELERLRIAATLSFGWNTVNFFFNYNINPLFTDDAFIENGETVGLNLFKIGLMFYIL
;
A
#
# COMPACT_ATOMS: atom_id res chain seq x y z
N MET A 1 22.75 -8.42 32.81
CA MET A 1 23.64 -9.07 31.83
C MET A 1 22.83 -10.10 31.02
N GLY A 2 21.95 -9.69 30.15
CA GLY A 2 21.04 -10.60 29.41
C GLY A 2 20.56 -10.13 28.05
N LYS A 3 21.18 -9.09 27.45
CA LYS A 3 20.72 -8.53 26.18
C LYS A 3 21.73 -8.59 25.01
N ILE A 4 22.86 -9.27 25.16
CA ILE A 4 23.91 -9.38 24.14
C ILE A 4 23.88 -10.72 23.38
N LEU A 5 23.08 -11.70 23.81
CA LEU A 5 23.09 -13.05 23.24
C LEU A 5 22.22 -13.24 21.99
N LEU A 6 21.40 -12.27 21.62
CA LEU A 6 20.46 -12.39 20.47
C LEU A 6 21.02 -11.89 19.13
N VAL A 7 22.14 -11.19 19.12
CA VAL A 7 22.75 -10.62 17.90
C VAL A 7 23.76 -11.57 17.25
N ILE A 8 24.26 -12.57 17.94
CA ILE A 8 25.30 -13.49 17.44
C ILE A 8 24.73 -14.67 16.62
N LEU A 9 23.43 -14.91 16.66
CA LEU A 9 22.82 -16.07 15.97
C LEU A 9 22.53 -15.82 14.47
N PHE A 10 22.73 -14.63 13.94
CA PHE A 10 22.44 -14.29 12.52
C PHE A 10 23.69 -14.23 11.62
N LEU A 11 24.89 -14.45 12.13
CA LEU A 11 26.15 -14.37 11.38
C LEU A 11 26.79 -15.72 11.03
N GLY A 12 26.09 -16.84 11.22
CA GLY A 12 26.66 -18.19 11.13
C GLY A 12 26.31 -19.01 9.87
N PHE A 13 25.60 -18.49 8.86
CA PHE A 13 25.22 -19.26 7.67
C PHE A 13 25.83 -18.72 6.37
N GLY A 14 27.15 -18.67 6.30
CA GLY A 14 27.88 -18.29 5.10
C GLY A 14 29.00 -19.28 4.76
N THR A 15 28.72 -20.59 4.66
CA THR A 15 29.65 -21.53 4.02
C THR A 15 29.21 -21.81 2.61
N THR A 16 29.78 -21.06 1.66
CA THR A 16 29.65 -21.31 0.23
C THR A 16 30.37 -22.60 -0.15
N PHE A 17 29.61 -23.63 -0.49
CA PHE A 17 30.16 -24.79 -1.22
C PHE A 17 30.40 -24.37 -2.68
N SER A 18 31.67 -24.06 -3.00
CA SER A 18 32.12 -23.91 -4.36
C SER A 18 32.25 -25.30 -5.01
N GLN A 19 31.20 -25.72 -5.73
CA GLN A 19 31.31 -26.88 -6.62
C GLN A 19 31.95 -26.42 -7.93
N LYS A 20 33.11 -26.97 -8.25
CA LYS A 20 33.71 -26.91 -9.59
C LYS A 20 32.80 -27.61 -10.57
N ILE A 21 32.08 -26.85 -11.36
CA ILE A 21 31.30 -27.37 -12.48
C ILE A 21 32.29 -27.69 -13.58
N GLN A 22 32.50 -28.97 -13.86
CA GLN A 22 33.25 -29.48 -15.02
C GLN A 22 32.44 -29.09 -16.27
N LYS A 23 33.04 -28.25 -17.14
CA LYS A 23 32.44 -27.89 -18.43
C LYS A 23 32.30 -29.14 -19.27
N SER A 24 31.07 -29.66 -19.33
CA SER A 24 30.67 -30.58 -20.40
C SER A 24 30.17 -29.72 -21.55
N ASP A 25 30.92 -29.68 -22.66
CA ASP A 25 30.45 -29.12 -23.94
C ASP A 25 29.35 -30.00 -24.54
N SER A 26 28.21 -30.08 -23.91
CA SER A 26 27.00 -30.51 -24.57
C SER A 26 26.34 -29.25 -25.14
N LEU A 27 26.05 -29.25 -26.43
CA LEU A 27 25.17 -28.30 -27.10
C LEU A 27 23.84 -28.32 -26.35
N ALA A 28 23.74 -27.54 -25.28
CA ALA A 28 22.51 -27.38 -24.56
C ALA A 28 21.52 -26.70 -25.51
N ILE A 29 20.65 -27.46 -26.13
CA ILE A 29 19.43 -26.95 -26.74
C ILE A 29 18.71 -26.23 -25.58
N LYS A 30 18.81 -24.90 -25.56
CA LYS A 30 18.16 -24.05 -24.57
C LYS A 30 16.65 -24.32 -24.71
N SER A 31 16.11 -25.23 -23.91
CA SER A 31 14.67 -25.47 -23.89
C SER A 31 14.00 -24.16 -23.49
N ILE A 32 13.28 -23.54 -24.42
CA ILE A 32 12.46 -22.37 -24.13
C ILE A 32 11.49 -22.80 -23.04
N ASP A 33 11.56 -22.18 -21.85
CA ASP A 33 10.62 -22.47 -20.77
C ASP A 33 9.21 -22.08 -21.23
N SER A 34 8.45 -23.09 -21.69
CA SER A 34 7.08 -22.92 -22.14
C SER A 34 6.10 -22.59 -21.00
N LEU A 35 6.57 -22.67 -19.75
CA LEU A 35 5.78 -22.39 -18.54
C LEU A 35 6.18 -21.10 -17.84
N TYR A 36 6.93 -20.22 -18.52
CA TYR A 36 7.38 -18.94 -17.98
C TYR A 36 6.24 -18.14 -17.32
N ARG A 37 6.46 -17.75 -16.06
CA ARG A 37 5.58 -16.91 -15.24
C ARG A 37 6.41 -15.88 -14.49
N GLU A 38 5.79 -14.78 -14.12
CA GLU A 38 6.42 -13.75 -13.29
C GLU A 38 5.67 -13.59 -11.97
N ASP A 39 5.72 -14.63 -11.13
CA ASP A 39 5.30 -14.51 -9.74
C ASP A 39 6.20 -13.49 -9.05
N GLN A 40 5.63 -12.48 -8.37
CA GLN A 40 6.40 -11.33 -7.93
C GLN A 40 6.09 -10.96 -6.49
N PHE A 41 7.14 -10.68 -5.73
CA PHE A 41 7.01 -9.81 -4.57
C PHE A 41 6.99 -8.37 -5.03
N TYR A 42 6.19 -7.55 -4.37
CA TYR A 42 6.22 -6.12 -4.58
C TYR A 42 6.47 -5.37 -3.28
N PHE A 43 7.16 -4.26 -3.41
CA PHE A 43 7.39 -3.29 -2.35
C PHE A 43 7.26 -1.89 -2.93
N GLY A 44 6.61 -0.97 -2.23
CA GLY A 44 6.37 0.37 -2.75
C GLY A 44 6.25 1.45 -1.70
N PHE A 45 6.53 2.66 -2.15
CA PHE A 45 6.33 3.89 -1.38
C PHE A 45 5.39 4.79 -2.15
N THR A 46 4.45 5.40 -1.43
CA THR A 46 3.53 6.36 -2.02
C THR A 46 3.49 7.66 -1.25
N PHE A 47 3.27 8.74 -1.98
CA PHE A 47 2.72 9.98 -1.46
C PHE A 47 1.20 9.88 -1.51
N ASN A 48 0.55 10.23 -0.41
CA ASN A 48 -0.88 10.06 -0.23
C ASN A 48 -1.59 11.41 -0.24
N LEU A 49 -2.70 11.50 -0.97
CA LEU A 49 -3.53 12.69 -1.10
C LEU A 49 -4.94 12.39 -0.58
N LEU A 50 -5.52 13.37 0.08
CA LEU A 50 -6.92 13.40 0.51
C LEU A 50 -7.74 14.19 -0.52
N LEU A 51 -8.73 13.55 -1.10
CA LEU A 51 -9.69 14.14 -2.03
C LEU A 51 -11.07 14.22 -1.37
N ASN A 52 -11.97 15.02 -1.94
CA ASN A 52 -13.33 15.22 -1.43
C ASN A 52 -13.35 15.55 0.07
N LYS A 53 -12.48 16.48 0.45
CA LYS A 53 -12.39 16.97 1.81
C LYS A 53 -13.56 17.91 2.11
N PRO A 54 -14.13 17.89 3.34
CA PRO A 54 -15.11 18.89 3.75
C PRO A 54 -14.50 20.30 3.79
N THR A 55 -15.36 21.30 3.78
CA THR A 55 -14.97 22.72 3.84
C THR A 55 -14.18 23.00 5.12
N GLY A 56 -13.06 23.74 5.00
CA GLY A 56 -12.17 24.05 6.13
C GLY A 56 -11.25 22.92 6.55
N VAL A 57 -11.26 21.78 5.83
CA VAL A 57 -10.32 20.68 6.08
C VAL A 57 -9.25 20.65 5.00
N ASP A 58 -8.00 20.73 5.40
CA ASP A 58 -6.85 20.68 4.52
C ASP A 58 -5.88 19.55 4.88
N GLN A 59 -5.15 19.10 3.87
CA GLN A 59 -4.05 18.18 4.09
C GLN A 59 -2.84 18.95 4.59
N SER A 60 -2.24 18.47 5.68
CA SER A 60 -1.10 19.09 6.33
C SER A 60 0.07 18.11 6.45
N GLY A 61 1.28 18.64 6.37
CA GLY A 61 2.49 17.83 6.54
C GLY A 61 2.68 16.72 5.51
N LEU A 62 3.66 15.85 5.78
CA LEU A 62 3.99 14.73 4.90
C LEU A 62 3.00 13.58 5.10
N SER A 63 2.32 13.21 4.03
CA SER A 63 1.44 12.05 3.98
C SER A 63 2.02 10.99 3.05
N GLY A 64 2.17 9.76 3.52
CA GLY A 64 2.82 8.71 2.75
C GLY A 64 2.36 7.31 3.13
N GLY A 65 2.73 6.34 2.29
CA GLY A 65 2.40 4.94 2.50
C GLY A 65 3.52 3.99 2.13
N LEU A 66 3.48 2.81 2.76
CA LEU A 66 4.31 1.65 2.46
C LEU A 66 3.40 0.54 1.99
N HIS A 67 3.79 -0.13 0.93
CA HIS A 67 3.05 -1.24 0.34
C HIS A 67 3.97 -2.43 0.16
N MET A 68 3.50 -3.63 0.50
CA MET A 68 4.23 -4.86 0.25
C MET A 68 3.27 -6.02 0.01
N GLY A 69 3.71 -7.01 -0.75
CA GLY A 69 2.90 -8.19 -0.98
C GLY A 69 3.49 -9.13 -2.01
N PHE A 70 2.67 -10.10 -2.36
CA PHE A 70 2.99 -11.12 -3.36
C PHE A 70 1.84 -11.22 -4.35
N ILE A 71 2.17 -11.31 -5.64
CA ILE A 71 1.21 -11.51 -6.72
C ILE A 71 1.64 -12.73 -7.53
N ARG A 72 0.72 -13.67 -7.66
CA ARG A 72 0.87 -14.81 -8.56
C ARG A 72 0.41 -14.43 -9.96
N ASP A 73 1.27 -14.67 -10.93
CA ASP A 73 1.05 -14.37 -12.34
C ASP A 73 0.46 -15.58 -13.07
N MET A 74 -0.67 -15.36 -13.75
CA MET A 74 -1.38 -16.39 -14.53
C MET A 74 -1.46 -15.94 -15.99
N PRO A 75 -0.47 -16.30 -16.84
CA PRO A 75 -0.47 -15.94 -18.25
C PRO A 75 -1.68 -16.52 -18.99
N ILE A 76 -2.36 -15.68 -19.77
CA ILE A 76 -3.59 -16.05 -20.50
C ILE A 76 -3.38 -16.20 -22.01
N ASN A 77 -2.18 -15.91 -22.52
CA ASN A 77 -1.87 -16.04 -23.93
C ASN A 77 -0.60 -16.89 -24.19
N LYS A 78 -0.43 -17.39 -25.42
CA LYS A 78 0.70 -18.24 -25.82
C LYS A 78 2.06 -17.54 -25.69
N ARG A 79 2.12 -16.24 -25.92
CA ARG A 79 3.33 -15.41 -25.79
C ARG A 79 3.67 -15.08 -24.34
N ARG A 80 2.78 -15.35 -23.40
CA ARG A 80 2.89 -15.09 -21.96
C ARG A 80 3.20 -13.64 -21.58
N ASN A 81 2.89 -12.71 -22.49
CA ASN A 81 3.06 -11.28 -22.27
C ASN A 81 1.78 -10.61 -21.74
N VAL A 82 0.68 -11.33 -21.67
CA VAL A 82 -0.58 -10.91 -21.04
C VAL A 82 -0.94 -11.93 -19.97
N ALA A 83 -1.26 -11.44 -18.77
CA ALA A 83 -1.57 -12.27 -17.62
C ALA A 83 -2.65 -11.64 -16.73
N ILE A 84 -3.26 -12.46 -15.90
CA ILE A 84 -4.02 -12.02 -14.73
C ILE A 84 -3.14 -12.23 -13.50
N GLY A 85 -2.99 -11.22 -12.68
CA GLY A 85 -2.31 -11.28 -11.39
C GLY A 85 -3.31 -11.31 -10.24
N LEU A 86 -3.17 -12.27 -9.35
CA LEU A 86 -3.93 -12.34 -8.10
C LEU A 86 -2.96 -12.47 -6.93
N GLY A 87 -3.19 -11.74 -5.86
CA GLY A 87 -2.24 -11.72 -4.77
C GLY A 87 -2.81 -11.39 -3.41
N ILE A 88 -1.89 -11.23 -2.48
CA ILE A 88 -2.14 -10.74 -1.14
C ILE A 88 -1.09 -9.68 -0.80
N GLY A 89 -1.52 -8.64 -0.12
CA GLY A 89 -0.63 -7.56 0.28
C GLY A 89 -1.04 -6.90 1.58
N TYR A 90 -0.18 -6.02 1.98
CA TYR A 90 -0.33 -5.18 3.15
C TYR A 90 0.06 -3.76 2.81
N SER A 91 -0.71 -2.78 3.32
CA SER A 91 -0.33 -1.37 3.25
C SER A 91 -0.46 -0.68 4.60
N PHE A 92 0.55 0.11 4.91
CA PHE A 92 0.55 1.10 5.98
C PHE A 92 0.48 2.49 5.34
N ASN A 93 -0.45 3.33 5.79
CA ASN A 93 -0.58 4.68 5.27
C ASN A 93 -0.74 5.66 6.42
N SER A 94 -0.17 6.84 6.27
CA SER A 94 -0.28 7.94 7.23
C SER A 94 -0.66 9.22 6.49
N TYR A 95 -1.59 9.98 7.06
CA TYR A 95 -2.16 11.20 6.49
C TYR A 95 -2.12 12.30 7.54
N GLY A 96 -1.42 13.39 7.25
CA GLY A 96 -1.49 14.63 8.01
C GLY A 96 -2.65 15.48 7.48
N GLN A 97 -3.46 16.07 8.36
CA GLN A 97 -4.65 16.79 7.95
C GLN A 97 -5.18 17.68 9.09
N SER A 98 -6.11 18.60 8.79
CA SER A 98 -6.70 19.55 9.74
C SER A 98 -8.13 19.16 10.19
N LEU A 99 -8.55 17.88 10.04
CA LEU A 99 -9.81 17.39 10.60
C LEU A 99 -9.55 16.81 11.99
N PHE A 100 -10.13 17.37 13.02
CA PHE A 100 -10.15 16.74 14.34
C PHE A 100 -11.06 15.51 14.30
N ILE A 101 -10.56 14.41 14.86
CA ILE A 101 -11.30 13.16 15.02
C ILE A 101 -11.20 12.79 16.49
N GLY A 102 -12.28 12.92 17.20
CA GLY A 102 -12.36 12.66 18.63
C GLY A 102 -13.64 11.92 19.02
N GLU A 103 -13.90 11.89 20.31
CA GLU A 103 -15.08 11.27 20.92
C GLU A 103 -15.65 12.24 21.95
N ARG A 104 -16.98 12.28 22.05
CA ARG A 104 -17.65 13.13 23.03
C ARG A 104 -17.49 12.53 24.43
N GLU A 105 -17.07 13.32 25.38
CA GLU A 105 -16.85 12.88 26.75
C GLU A 105 -18.10 12.24 27.34
N GLY A 106 -17.95 11.01 27.83
CA GLY A 106 -19.04 10.22 28.46
C GLY A 106 -20.01 9.54 27.50
N THR A 107 -19.72 9.54 26.20
CA THR A 107 -20.49 8.82 25.18
C THR A 107 -19.54 8.17 24.18
N ASP A 108 -20.01 7.18 23.42
CA ASP A 108 -19.25 6.56 22.31
C ASP A 108 -19.50 7.31 20.98
N GLU A 109 -19.89 8.60 21.03
CA GLU A 109 -20.24 9.38 19.84
C GLU A 109 -18.99 10.06 19.27
N SER A 110 -18.68 9.78 18.01
CA SER A 110 -17.56 10.38 17.30
C SER A 110 -17.82 11.87 17.03
N ILE A 111 -16.77 12.69 17.18
CA ILE A 111 -16.79 14.13 16.85
C ILE A 111 -15.82 14.39 15.71
N TYR A 112 -16.30 15.09 14.70
CA TYR A 112 -15.53 15.56 13.58
C TYR A 112 -15.62 17.09 13.48
N SER A 113 -14.50 17.80 13.55
CA SER A 113 -14.48 19.26 13.41
C SER A 113 -13.28 19.74 12.62
N SER A 114 -13.44 20.89 11.96
CA SER A 114 -12.31 21.55 11.29
C SER A 114 -11.40 22.19 12.33
N LEU A 115 -10.09 22.06 12.15
CA LEU A 115 -9.05 22.73 12.93
C LEU A 115 -8.58 24.04 12.25
N ASP A 116 -9.36 24.58 11.32
CA ASP A 116 -9.03 25.85 10.68
C ASP A 116 -8.98 26.99 11.72
N GLY A 117 -7.86 27.72 11.77
CA GLY A 117 -7.63 28.77 12.74
C GLY A 117 -7.32 28.31 14.18
N ILE A 118 -7.13 27.01 14.41
CA ILE A 118 -6.74 26.45 15.71
C ILE A 118 -5.26 26.05 15.67
N ASP A 119 -4.51 26.45 16.70
CA ASP A 119 -3.12 26.06 16.85
C ASP A 119 -3.02 24.64 17.42
N TYR A 120 -2.21 23.79 16.78
CA TYR A 120 -1.90 22.44 17.23
C TYR A 120 -0.53 22.01 16.71
N ASP A 121 0.12 21.11 17.43
CA ASP A 121 1.45 20.62 17.06
C ASP A 121 1.37 19.60 15.92
N ARG A 122 0.41 18.69 15.99
CA ARG A 122 0.27 17.61 15.01
C ARG A 122 -1.13 17.03 15.01
N ASN A 123 -1.68 16.86 13.82
CA ASN A 123 -2.91 16.09 13.62
C ASN A 123 -2.77 15.15 12.43
N ARG A 124 -2.90 13.85 12.67
CA ARG A 124 -2.80 12.83 11.62
C ARG A 124 -3.52 11.55 11.97
N PHE A 125 -3.91 10.82 10.93
CA PHE A 125 -4.35 9.45 11.11
C PHE A 125 -3.50 8.47 10.32
N SER A 126 -3.52 7.21 10.74
CA SER A 126 -2.86 6.09 10.08
C SER A 126 -3.81 4.92 9.86
N THR A 127 -3.58 4.19 8.78
CA THR A 127 -4.38 3.02 8.40
C THR A 127 -3.49 1.84 8.09
N HIS A 128 -3.90 0.65 8.52
CA HIS A 128 -3.29 -0.62 8.21
C HIS A 128 -4.31 -1.48 7.47
N ILE A 129 -3.99 -1.90 6.26
CA ILE A 129 -4.92 -2.56 5.35
C ILE A 129 -4.29 -3.87 4.85
N ILE A 130 -5.03 -4.97 4.94
CA ILE A 130 -4.71 -6.21 4.22
C ILE A 130 -5.45 -6.15 2.89
N GLU A 131 -4.74 -6.37 1.78
CA GLU A 131 -5.24 -6.15 0.42
C GLU A 131 -5.16 -7.42 -0.42
N ALA A 132 -6.15 -7.61 -1.29
CA ALA A 132 -6.15 -8.60 -2.35
C ALA A 132 -6.13 -7.89 -3.71
N PRO A 133 -4.96 -7.74 -4.35
CA PRO A 133 -4.85 -7.19 -5.69
C PRO A 133 -5.35 -8.18 -6.74
N LEU A 134 -6.14 -7.70 -7.70
CA LEU A 134 -6.50 -8.38 -8.94
C LEU A 134 -6.10 -7.47 -10.09
N GLU A 135 -5.12 -7.90 -10.91
CA GLU A 135 -4.48 -7.07 -11.92
C GLU A 135 -4.56 -7.73 -13.31
N PHE A 136 -4.92 -6.94 -14.31
CA PHE A 136 -4.61 -7.24 -15.71
C PHE A 136 -3.19 -6.74 -16.00
N ARG A 137 -2.33 -7.62 -16.50
CA ARG A 137 -0.90 -7.42 -16.62
C ARG A 137 -0.45 -7.57 -18.06
N TRP A 138 0.11 -6.50 -18.62
CA TRP A 138 0.75 -6.53 -19.93
C TRP A 138 2.23 -6.19 -19.80
N ARG A 139 3.07 -6.92 -20.52
CA ARG A 139 4.52 -6.75 -20.50
C ARG A 139 5.17 -7.09 -21.83
N THR A 140 6.34 -6.51 -22.08
CA THR A 140 7.16 -6.83 -23.26
C THR A 140 8.22 -7.88 -22.97
N SER A 141 8.15 -8.58 -21.84
CA SER A 141 9.10 -9.62 -21.45
C SER A 141 9.07 -10.84 -22.39
N THR A 142 10.24 -11.47 -22.50
CA THR A 142 10.42 -12.79 -23.07
C THR A 142 11.16 -13.67 -22.07
N PRO A 143 11.15 -15.02 -22.20
CA PRO A 143 11.88 -15.90 -21.28
C PRO A 143 13.37 -15.57 -21.15
N ASP A 144 13.94 -14.93 -22.16
CA ASP A 144 15.39 -14.61 -22.25
C ASP A 144 15.72 -13.15 -21.90
N ASN A 145 14.72 -12.27 -21.78
CA ASN A 145 14.94 -10.85 -21.54
C ASN A 145 14.13 -10.34 -20.36
N HIS A 146 14.83 -9.99 -19.27
CA HIS A 146 14.25 -9.45 -18.05
C HIS A 146 14.17 -7.92 -18.04
N LYS A 147 14.68 -7.22 -19.08
CA LYS A 147 14.61 -5.76 -19.24
C LYS A 147 13.45 -5.40 -20.17
N PHE A 148 12.28 -5.11 -19.62
CA PHE A 148 11.05 -4.91 -20.38
C PHE A 148 10.13 -3.85 -19.76
N TYR A 149 9.19 -3.36 -20.57
CA TYR A 149 8.13 -2.48 -20.10
C TYR A 149 6.99 -3.29 -19.50
N ARG A 150 6.35 -2.71 -18.49
CA ARG A 150 5.19 -3.25 -17.80
C ARG A 150 4.08 -2.22 -17.76
N VAL A 151 2.84 -2.67 -17.95
CA VAL A 151 1.63 -1.91 -17.65
C VAL A 151 0.66 -2.86 -16.96
N TYR A 152 0.31 -2.55 -15.73
CA TYR A 152 -0.60 -3.32 -14.91
C TYR A 152 -1.74 -2.42 -14.47
N THR A 153 -2.98 -2.88 -14.64
CA THR A 153 -4.17 -2.17 -14.19
C THR A 153 -5.12 -3.14 -13.52
N GLY A 154 -5.89 -2.69 -12.55
CA GLY A 154 -6.79 -3.58 -11.85
C GLY A 154 -7.47 -2.94 -10.66
N VAL A 155 -7.93 -3.81 -9.79
CA VAL A 155 -8.58 -3.42 -8.54
C VAL A 155 -7.86 -4.04 -7.35
N ARG A 156 -7.89 -3.34 -6.22
CA ARG A 156 -7.51 -3.87 -4.92
C ARG A 156 -8.71 -3.83 -4.00
N VAL A 157 -9.07 -4.97 -3.46
CA VAL A 157 -10.05 -5.08 -2.39
C VAL A 157 -9.27 -5.28 -1.11
N GLY A 158 -9.53 -4.45 -0.10
CA GLY A 158 -8.80 -4.48 1.17
C GLY A 158 -9.72 -4.40 2.38
N TYR A 159 -9.21 -4.86 3.50
CA TYR A 159 -9.83 -4.71 4.80
C TYR A 159 -8.95 -3.86 5.72
N LEU A 160 -9.48 -2.71 6.16
CA LEU A 160 -8.85 -1.81 7.11
C LEU A 160 -9.04 -2.39 8.50
N TYR A 161 -8.03 -3.08 9.02
CA TYR A 161 -8.12 -3.77 10.31
C TYR A 161 -7.65 -2.91 11.48
N HIS A 162 -6.85 -1.87 11.22
CA HIS A 162 -6.42 -0.95 12.26
C HIS A 162 -6.40 0.49 11.73
N PHE A 163 -7.04 1.37 12.48
CA PHE A 163 -7.07 2.82 12.30
C PHE A 163 -6.55 3.48 13.57
N LYS A 164 -5.82 4.55 13.44
CA LYS A 164 -5.45 5.39 14.57
C LYS A 164 -5.38 6.85 14.13
N SER A 165 -6.20 7.71 14.74
CA SER A 165 -6.03 9.16 14.72
C SER A 165 -5.24 9.61 15.93
N ALA A 166 -4.41 10.64 15.77
CA ALA A 166 -3.62 11.24 16.83
C ALA A 166 -3.59 12.76 16.63
N PHE A 167 -4.19 13.46 17.59
CA PHE A 167 -4.14 14.91 17.74
C PHE A 167 -3.21 15.26 18.89
N VAL A 168 -2.32 16.22 18.69
CA VAL A 168 -1.33 16.67 19.69
C VAL A 168 -1.38 18.21 19.75
N ASP A 169 -1.56 18.72 20.95
CA ASP A 169 -1.52 20.15 21.29
C ASP A 169 -0.71 20.39 22.57
N GLU A 170 -0.72 21.61 23.07
CA GLU A 170 -0.04 21.99 24.32
C GLU A 170 -0.57 21.26 25.59
N PHE A 171 -1.80 20.74 25.55
CA PHE A 171 -2.43 20.03 26.66
C PHE A 171 -2.15 18.53 26.64
N GLY A 172 -1.67 17.98 25.51
CA GLY A 172 -1.28 16.57 25.44
C GLY A 172 -1.57 15.87 24.11
N THR A 173 -1.84 14.56 24.19
CA THR A 173 -2.13 13.73 23.00
C THR A 173 -3.47 13.05 23.16
N LEU A 174 -4.35 13.28 22.19
CA LEU A 174 -5.62 12.60 22.03
C LEU A 174 -5.50 11.54 20.94
N ASN A 175 -5.83 10.29 21.25
CA ASN A 175 -5.80 9.19 20.28
C ASN A 175 -7.20 8.60 20.15
N GLN A 176 -7.64 8.36 18.88
CA GLN A 176 -8.88 7.67 18.59
C GLN A 176 -8.61 6.47 17.66
N THR A 177 -9.11 5.31 18.02
CA THR A 177 -8.85 4.05 17.29
C THR A 177 -10.10 3.32 16.85
N ASP A 178 -11.20 3.53 17.57
CA ASP A 178 -12.49 2.92 17.25
C ASP A 178 -13.49 3.99 16.78
N LEU A 179 -13.92 3.87 15.53
CA LEU A 179 -14.84 4.80 14.88
C LEU A 179 -15.89 3.96 14.18
N PRO A 180 -17.17 4.02 14.62
CA PRO A 180 -18.28 3.29 13.99
C PRO A 180 -18.50 3.70 12.53
N GLU A 181 -18.25 4.96 12.20
CA GLU A 181 -18.44 5.55 10.87
C GLU A 181 -17.32 5.21 9.89
N LEU A 182 -16.30 4.44 10.31
CA LEU A 182 -15.18 4.09 9.46
C LEU A 182 -15.56 2.97 8.47
N GLU A 183 -15.48 3.27 7.17
CA GLU A 183 -15.66 2.24 6.14
C GLU A 183 -14.43 1.32 6.09
N ARG A 184 -14.59 0.11 6.59
CA ARG A 184 -13.50 -0.87 6.72
C ARG A 184 -13.22 -1.63 5.44
N LEU A 185 -14.22 -1.82 4.56
CA LEU A 185 -14.01 -2.40 3.24
C LEU A 185 -13.45 -1.35 2.30
N ARG A 186 -12.27 -1.58 1.74
CA ARG A 186 -11.59 -0.66 0.84
C ARG A 186 -11.56 -1.21 -0.57
N ILE A 187 -12.05 -0.45 -1.52
CA ILE A 187 -12.02 -0.80 -2.95
C ILE A 187 -11.26 0.29 -3.69
N ALA A 188 -10.21 -0.09 -4.39
CA ALA A 188 -9.36 0.86 -5.12
C ALA A 188 -9.12 0.41 -6.55
N ALA A 189 -9.16 1.35 -7.48
CA ALA A 189 -8.62 1.19 -8.82
C ALA A 189 -7.11 1.44 -8.81
N THR A 190 -6.36 0.63 -9.55
CA THR A 190 -4.90 0.75 -9.62
C THR A 190 -4.39 0.79 -11.04
N LEU A 191 -3.31 1.55 -11.23
CA LEU A 191 -2.52 1.58 -12.45
C LEU A 191 -1.04 1.59 -12.08
N SER A 192 -0.26 0.72 -12.71
CA SER A 192 1.19 0.69 -12.59
C SER A 192 1.82 0.61 -13.96
N PHE A 193 2.83 1.42 -14.22
CA PHE A 193 3.60 1.33 -15.46
C PHE A 193 5.06 1.67 -15.23
N GLY A 194 5.94 1.00 -15.93
CA GLY A 194 7.36 1.24 -15.77
C GLY A 194 8.23 0.28 -16.56
N TRP A 195 9.48 0.21 -16.14
CA TRP A 195 10.49 -0.58 -16.80
C TRP A 195 11.28 -1.40 -15.79
N ASN A 196 11.46 -2.69 -16.13
CA ASN A 196 12.20 -3.62 -15.27
C ASN A 196 11.54 -3.70 -13.86
N THR A 197 12.29 -3.48 -12.81
CA THR A 197 11.84 -3.56 -11.41
C THR A 197 11.05 -2.32 -10.98
N VAL A 198 11.32 -1.14 -11.56
CA VAL A 198 10.80 0.14 -11.08
C VAL A 198 9.58 0.57 -11.88
N ASN A 199 8.48 0.85 -11.20
CA ASN A 199 7.23 1.26 -11.82
C ASN A 199 6.62 2.45 -11.08
N PHE A 200 6.04 3.39 -11.81
CA PHE A 200 5.10 4.36 -11.27
C PHE A 200 3.82 3.64 -10.86
N PHE A 201 3.27 4.03 -9.74
CA PHE A 201 2.08 3.41 -9.17
C PHE A 201 1.06 4.47 -8.78
N PHE A 202 -0.19 4.21 -9.13
CA PHE A 202 -1.36 5.02 -8.83
C PHE A 202 -2.43 4.13 -8.21
N ASN A 203 -3.05 4.63 -7.15
CA ASN A 203 -4.14 3.93 -6.47
C ASN A 203 -5.20 4.96 -6.06
N TYR A 204 -6.42 4.77 -6.54
CA TYR A 204 -7.57 5.60 -6.21
C TYR A 204 -8.61 4.77 -5.48
N ASN A 205 -8.88 5.10 -4.22
CA ASN A 205 -9.95 4.49 -3.46
C ASN A 205 -11.30 5.00 -3.97
N ILE A 206 -12.13 4.08 -4.49
CA ILE A 206 -13.43 4.37 -5.09
C ILE A 206 -14.42 4.76 -4.01
N ASN A 207 -14.44 4.01 -2.91
CA ASN A 207 -15.28 4.32 -1.76
C ASN A 207 -14.59 5.30 -0.80
N PRO A 208 -15.36 6.20 -0.14
CA PRO A 208 -14.83 7.13 0.86
C PRO A 208 -14.27 6.38 2.09
N LEU A 209 -13.49 7.08 2.91
CA LEU A 209 -12.91 6.50 4.13
C LEU A 209 -13.92 6.37 5.26
N PHE A 210 -14.87 7.30 5.30
CA PHE A 210 -15.96 7.32 6.28
C PHE A 210 -17.29 7.10 5.58
N THR A 211 -18.25 6.53 6.30
CA THR A 211 -19.63 6.38 5.86
C THR A 211 -20.34 7.75 5.83
N ASP A 212 -21.52 7.78 5.25
CA ASP A 212 -22.34 9.00 5.17
C ASP A 212 -22.86 9.47 6.56
N ASP A 213 -22.68 8.68 7.61
CA ASP A 213 -23.04 9.01 8.99
C ASP A 213 -21.99 9.90 9.70
N ALA A 214 -20.80 10.07 9.11
CA ALA A 214 -19.79 10.96 9.63
C ALA A 214 -20.00 12.39 9.15
N PHE A 215 -20.33 13.31 10.05
CA PHE A 215 -20.59 14.73 9.76
C PHE A 215 -19.67 15.65 10.55
N ILE A 216 -19.25 16.75 9.94
CA ILE A 216 -18.66 17.87 10.66
C ILE A 216 -19.79 18.77 11.20
N GLU A 217 -19.45 19.70 12.10
CA GLU A 217 -20.39 20.58 12.81
C GLU A 217 -21.34 21.38 11.89
N ASN A 218 -20.93 21.69 10.67
CA ASN A 218 -21.76 22.39 9.69
C ASN A 218 -22.76 21.48 8.94
N GLY A 219 -22.79 20.17 9.23
CA GLY A 219 -23.65 19.18 8.60
C GLY A 219 -23.11 18.60 7.28
N GLU A 220 -21.89 18.96 6.87
CA GLU A 220 -21.24 18.39 5.69
C GLU A 220 -20.64 17.02 6.03
N THR A 221 -20.77 16.04 5.13
CA THR A 221 -20.21 14.71 5.32
C THR A 221 -18.69 14.72 5.27
N VAL A 222 -18.05 13.94 6.13
CA VAL A 222 -16.58 13.83 6.19
C VAL A 222 -16.01 13.19 4.91
N GLY A 223 -16.63 12.12 4.42
CA GLY A 223 -16.26 11.40 3.20
C GLY A 223 -14.79 10.99 3.14
N LEU A 224 -13.94 11.76 2.52
CA LEU A 224 -12.51 11.56 2.25
C LEU A 224 -12.20 10.39 1.32
N ASN A 225 -11.93 10.68 0.06
CA ASN A 225 -11.38 9.71 -0.88
C ASN A 225 -9.85 9.77 -0.85
N LEU A 226 -9.23 8.59 -0.87
CA LEU A 226 -7.78 8.45 -0.79
C LEU A 226 -7.19 8.23 -2.18
N PHE A 227 -6.24 9.06 -2.56
CA PHE A 227 -5.45 8.89 -3.77
C PHE A 227 -3.97 8.74 -3.40
N LYS A 228 -3.29 7.77 -4.02
CA LYS A 228 -1.89 7.48 -3.74
C LYS A 228 -1.11 7.43 -5.03
N ILE A 229 0.05 8.09 -5.05
CA ILE A 229 0.97 8.10 -6.18
C ILE A 229 2.37 7.79 -5.68
N GLY A 230 3.13 6.95 -6.38
CA GLY A 230 4.48 6.63 -5.95
C GLY A 230 5.22 5.67 -6.85
N LEU A 231 6.15 4.94 -6.23
CA LEU A 231 6.97 3.94 -6.90
C LEU A 231 6.68 2.55 -6.33
N MET A 232 6.56 1.58 -7.23
CA MET A 232 6.41 0.18 -6.93
C MET A 232 7.56 -0.62 -7.53
N PHE A 233 8.18 -1.45 -6.72
CA PHE A 233 9.28 -2.33 -7.11
C PHE A 233 8.75 -3.75 -7.15
N TYR A 234 8.84 -4.38 -8.33
CA TYR A 234 8.47 -5.79 -8.51
C TYR A 234 9.73 -6.64 -8.61
N ILE A 235 9.83 -7.62 -7.73
CA ILE A 235 10.99 -8.52 -7.57
C ILE A 235 10.50 -9.94 -7.85
N LEU A 236 11.21 -10.64 -8.75
CA LEU A 236 10.97 -12.06 -9.10
C LEU A 236 11.57 -12.98 -8.05
#